data_e78ec9d4b1b84a25830c7291676c2113
#
_entry.id   e78ec9d4b1b84a25830c7291676c2113
#
_cell.length_a   1.000
_cell.length_b   1.000
_cell.length_c   1.000
_cell.angle_alpha   90.00
_cell.angle_beta   90.00
_cell.angle_gamma   90.00
#
_symmetry.space_group_name_H-M   'P 1'
#
loop_
_entity.id
_entity.type
_entity.pdbx_description
1 polymer ?
#
loop_
_entity_poly.entity_id
_entity_poly.type
_entity_poly.pdbx_seq_one_letter_code
_entity_poly.pdbx_strand_id
1 'polypeptide(L)'
;WIIPKQDFDGFGIDYKNIIKYRAIDAGVIIKNYKKNKQKKSEERKIILIRPEESEAAYITKKSKTIKIIKKIVEDFPNEEKIVLSRYKDQSKNLKKIFGDNISLLSKPVNGKELLNNIDCFIGSGGTMTAESGLLGIPTISLNAVPNRIEEFLVKKRIIVRSENPNRISREIQQSLNNLQIIKKKKEKARKLVASFEDPYQVLLKTMRSL
;
A
#
# COMPACT_ATOMS: atom_id res chain seq x y z
N TRP A 1 3.64 15.07 -13.80
CA TRP A 1 2.73 14.13 -14.45
C TRP A 1 1.45 13.86 -13.65
N ILE A 2 1.51 13.29 -12.45
CA ILE A 2 0.35 13.15 -11.54
C ILE A 2 0.06 14.48 -10.83
N ILE A 3 1.13 15.22 -10.50
CA ILE A 3 1.07 16.52 -9.85
C ILE A 3 1.06 17.60 -10.95
N PRO A 4 0.01 18.41 -11.09
CA PRO A 4 -0.03 19.48 -12.06
C PRO A 4 0.92 20.62 -11.66
N LYS A 5 1.39 21.42 -12.64
CA LYS A 5 2.29 22.56 -12.38
C LYS A 5 1.66 23.60 -11.46
N GLN A 6 0.35 23.75 -11.54
CA GLN A 6 -0.44 24.67 -10.71
C GLN A 6 -0.32 24.40 -9.19
N ASP A 7 0.01 23.20 -8.79
CA ASP A 7 0.26 22.89 -7.38
C ASP A 7 1.50 23.64 -6.81
N PHE A 8 2.30 24.23 -7.69
CA PHE A 8 3.50 25.01 -7.34
C PHE A 8 3.30 26.54 -7.38
N ASP A 9 2.09 27.04 -7.68
CA ASP A 9 1.82 28.47 -7.85
C ASP A 9 2.19 29.32 -6.60
N GLY A 10 1.99 28.77 -5.41
CA GLY A 10 2.32 29.47 -4.14
C GLY A 10 3.81 29.49 -3.78
N PHE A 11 4.70 28.84 -4.56
CA PHE A 11 6.11 28.69 -4.20
C PHE A 11 7.05 29.64 -4.99
N GLY A 12 6.52 30.51 -5.86
CA GLY A 12 7.33 31.42 -6.68
C GLY A 12 8.22 30.73 -7.72
N ILE A 13 7.88 29.50 -8.09
CA ILE A 13 8.65 28.68 -9.05
C ILE A 13 8.11 28.93 -10.46
N ASP A 14 8.99 29.39 -11.37
CA ASP A 14 8.64 29.50 -12.80
C ASP A 14 8.40 28.10 -13.38
N TYR A 15 7.30 27.93 -14.10
CA TYR A 15 6.90 26.67 -14.74
C TYR A 15 7.93 26.09 -15.71
N LYS A 16 8.78 26.93 -16.33
CA LYS A 16 9.89 26.46 -17.17
C LYS A 16 10.93 25.64 -16.39
N ASN A 17 11.07 25.91 -15.09
CA ASN A 17 11.99 25.21 -14.20
C ASN A 17 11.40 23.91 -13.63
N ILE A 18 10.13 23.57 -13.93
CA ILE A 18 9.47 22.35 -13.48
C ILE A 18 9.59 21.26 -14.54
N ILE A 19 10.44 20.29 -14.27
CA ILE A 19 10.64 19.13 -15.14
C ILE A 19 9.69 18.02 -14.73
N LYS A 20 8.87 17.56 -15.66
CA LYS A 20 7.93 16.46 -15.43
C LYS A 20 8.51 15.14 -15.90
N TYR A 21 8.28 14.08 -15.14
CA TYR A 21 8.57 12.71 -15.54
C TYR A 21 7.39 11.78 -15.18
N ARG A 22 7.26 10.66 -15.89
CA ARG A 22 6.17 9.69 -15.69
C ARG A 22 6.60 8.56 -14.77
N ALA A 23 6.73 8.86 -13.49
CA ALA A 23 6.93 7.86 -12.45
C ALA A 23 6.36 8.35 -11.11
N ILE A 24 6.27 7.42 -10.18
CA ILE A 24 6.05 7.70 -8.76
C ILE A 24 7.15 6.99 -7.98
N ASP A 25 7.58 7.53 -6.84
CA ASP A 25 8.73 7.03 -6.08
C ASP A 25 8.65 5.53 -5.77
N ALA A 26 7.47 5.08 -5.30
CA ALA A 26 7.23 3.66 -5.09
C ALA A 26 7.46 2.81 -6.35
N GLY A 27 7.11 3.33 -7.53
CA GLY A 27 7.31 2.65 -8.82
C GLY A 27 8.77 2.53 -9.21
N VAL A 28 9.58 3.55 -8.94
CA VAL A 28 11.03 3.52 -9.16
C VAL A 28 11.68 2.45 -8.29
N ILE A 29 11.29 2.41 -7.01
CA ILE A 29 11.77 1.41 -6.05
C ILE A 29 11.42 0.00 -6.52
N ILE A 30 10.17 -0.23 -6.95
CA ILE A 30 9.68 -1.54 -7.40
C ILE A 30 10.32 -1.96 -8.71
N LYS A 31 10.54 -1.04 -9.66
CA LYS A 31 11.18 -1.33 -10.95
C LYS A 31 12.58 -1.93 -10.78
N ASN A 32 13.32 -1.44 -9.79
CA ASN A 32 14.66 -1.89 -9.47
C ASN A 32 14.70 -3.08 -8.49
N TYR A 33 13.55 -3.53 -8.03
CA TYR A 33 13.47 -4.59 -7.04
C TYR A 33 13.55 -5.98 -7.69
N LYS A 34 14.66 -6.69 -7.43
CA LYS A 34 14.79 -8.11 -7.76
C LYS A 34 14.07 -8.94 -6.70
N LYS A 35 12.98 -9.59 -7.10
CA LYS A 35 12.22 -10.46 -6.21
C LYS A 35 13.09 -11.67 -5.83
N ASN A 36 13.46 -11.78 -4.55
CA ASN A 36 14.01 -13.02 -4.03
C ASN A 36 12.91 -14.09 -4.07
N LYS A 37 13.17 -15.19 -4.77
CA LYS A 37 12.29 -16.35 -4.80
C LYS A 37 12.43 -17.12 -3.47
N GLN A 38 12.03 -16.52 -2.35
CA GLN A 38 11.77 -17.35 -1.17
C GLN A 38 10.51 -18.16 -1.44
N LYS A 39 10.58 -19.47 -1.23
CA LYS A 39 9.40 -20.33 -1.27
C LYS A 39 8.45 -19.84 -0.19
N LYS A 40 7.32 -19.31 -0.61
CA LYS A 40 6.22 -19.00 0.29
C LYS A 40 5.73 -20.33 0.84
N SER A 41 5.59 -20.44 2.15
CA SER A 41 4.85 -21.55 2.76
C SER A 41 3.41 -21.52 2.22
N GLU A 42 2.95 -22.61 1.63
CA GLU A 42 1.61 -22.68 1.02
C GLU A 42 0.50 -22.89 2.06
N GLU A 43 0.86 -23.12 3.31
CA GLU A 43 -0.07 -23.60 4.34
C GLU A 43 -1.12 -22.60 4.78
N ARG A 44 -0.80 -21.30 4.83
CA ARG A 44 -1.78 -20.26 5.23
C ARG A 44 -1.63 -18.98 4.40
N LYS A 45 -2.76 -18.37 4.09
CA LYS A 45 -2.78 -17.04 3.47
C LYS A 45 -2.49 -15.98 4.51
N ILE A 46 -1.74 -14.95 4.13
CA ILE A 46 -1.31 -13.87 5.03
C ILE A 46 -1.96 -12.56 4.62
N ILE A 47 -2.72 -11.99 5.54
CA ILE A 47 -3.31 -10.65 5.44
C ILE A 47 -2.47 -9.70 6.29
N LEU A 48 -1.77 -8.77 5.63
CA LEU A 48 -0.99 -7.74 6.33
C LEU A 48 -1.83 -6.48 6.49
N ILE A 49 -1.95 -6.00 7.72
CA ILE A 49 -2.69 -4.79 8.06
C ILE A 49 -1.72 -3.76 8.63
N ARG A 50 -1.70 -2.57 8.04
CA ARG A 50 -0.96 -1.42 8.55
C ARG A 50 -1.92 -0.31 8.91
N PRO A 51 -2.32 -0.17 10.18
CA PRO A 51 -3.22 0.86 10.65
C PRO A 51 -2.65 2.26 10.44
N GLU A 52 -3.52 3.27 10.51
CA GLU A 52 -3.11 4.67 10.56
C GLU A 52 -2.33 5.01 11.82
N GLU A 53 -1.64 6.14 11.80
CA GLU A 53 -0.91 6.67 12.95
C GLU A 53 -1.90 7.03 14.07
N SER A 54 -1.68 6.48 15.25
CA SER A 54 -2.56 6.69 16.40
C SER A 54 -2.41 8.06 17.06
N GLU A 55 -1.27 8.74 16.82
CA GLU A 55 -0.98 10.07 17.40
C GLU A 55 -1.53 11.23 16.58
N ALA A 56 -1.83 11.02 15.30
CA ALA A 56 -2.54 12.03 14.53
C ALA A 56 -3.95 12.23 15.13
N ALA A 57 -4.33 13.46 15.45
CA ALA A 57 -5.50 13.94 16.20
C ALA A 57 -6.90 13.46 15.74
N TYR A 58 -7.03 12.27 15.20
CA TYR A 58 -8.25 11.74 14.59
C TYR A 58 -8.83 10.60 15.41
N ILE A 59 -9.25 10.91 16.64
CA ILE A 59 -9.89 9.96 17.58
C ILE A 59 -11.07 9.22 16.94
N THR A 60 -11.80 9.85 16.04
CA THR A 60 -12.94 9.24 15.32
C THR A 60 -12.52 8.16 14.31
N LYS A 61 -11.31 8.20 13.74
CA LYS A 61 -10.82 7.18 12.80
C LYS A 61 -10.34 5.91 13.51
N LYS A 62 -9.81 5.99 14.73
CA LYS A 62 -9.38 4.81 15.51
C LYS A 62 -10.50 3.76 15.65
N SER A 63 -11.72 4.20 15.89
CA SER A 63 -12.86 3.29 16.03
C SER A 63 -13.21 2.57 14.73
N LYS A 64 -12.98 3.21 13.57
CA LYS A 64 -13.24 2.60 12.26
C LYS A 64 -12.23 1.50 11.94
N THR A 65 -10.94 1.74 12.15
CA THR A 65 -9.90 0.74 11.90
C THR A 65 -10.05 -0.48 12.81
N ILE A 66 -10.40 -0.29 14.10
CA ILE A 66 -10.69 -1.39 15.00
C ILE A 66 -11.89 -2.22 14.50
N LYS A 67 -12.98 -1.59 14.03
CA LYS A 67 -14.12 -2.29 13.44
C LYS A 67 -13.73 -3.09 12.18
N ILE A 68 -12.86 -2.54 11.35
CA ILE A 68 -12.36 -3.22 10.15
C ILE A 68 -11.52 -4.44 10.54
N ILE A 69 -10.57 -4.28 11.49
CA ILE A 69 -9.75 -5.40 11.96
C ILE A 69 -10.63 -6.48 12.60
N LYS A 70 -11.61 -6.09 13.41
CA LYS A 70 -12.56 -7.02 14.02
C LYS A 70 -13.28 -7.85 12.95
N LYS A 71 -13.81 -7.18 11.92
CA LYS A 71 -14.48 -7.86 10.80
C LYS A 71 -13.56 -8.82 10.06
N ILE A 72 -12.30 -8.44 9.85
CA ILE A 72 -11.30 -9.31 9.21
C ILE A 72 -10.98 -10.53 10.08
N VAL A 73 -10.85 -10.36 11.40
CA VAL A 73 -10.61 -11.46 12.33
C VAL A 73 -11.78 -12.45 12.31
N GLU A 74 -13.00 -11.96 12.28
CA GLU A 74 -14.22 -12.77 12.24
C GLU A 74 -14.40 -13.53 10.92
N ASP A 75 -14.17 -12.87 9.78
CA ASP A 75 -14.45 -13.43 8.46
C ASP A 75 -13.32 -14.35 7.94
N PHE A 76 -12.10 -14.22 8.48
CA PHE A 76 -10.92 -14.96 8.02
C PHE A 76 -10.24 -15.70 9.19
N PRO A 77 -10.91 -16.68 9.82
CA PRO A 77 -10.36 -17.36 11.00
C PRO A 77 -9.12 -18.22 10.70
N ASN A 78 -8.99 -18.72 9.48
CA ASN A 78 -7.91 -19.64 9.07
C ASN A 78 -6.68 -18.92 8.50
N GLU A 79 -6.81 -17.66 8.12
CA GLU A 79 -5.74 -16.85 7.58
C GLU A 79 -4.88 -16.26 8.69
N GLU A 80 -3.60 -16.05 8.41
CA GLU A 80 -2.73 -15.30 9.31
C GLU A 80 -2.98 -13.79 9.15
N LYS A 81 -3.28 -13.11 10.25
CA LYS A 81 -3.47 -11.66 10.30
C LYS A 81 -2.26 -11.03 10.97
N ILE A 82 -1.39 -10.43 10.17
CA ILE A 82 -0.22 -9.71 10.67
C ILE A 82 -0.57 -8.23 10.74
N VAL A 83 -0.37 -7.61 11.91
CA VAL A 83 -0.58 -6.17 12.08
C VAL A 83 0.76 -5.49 12.32
N LEU A 84 1.11 -4.58 11.41
CA LEU A 84 2.32 -3.76 11.48
C LEU A 84 1.98 -2.42 12.15
N SER A 85 2.14 -2.37 13.47
CA SER A 85 1.96 -1.15 14.25
C SER A 85 3.21 -0.27 14.23
N ARG A 86 3.04 1.05 14.35
CA ARG A 86 4.16 2.00 14.42
C ARG A 86 4.64 2.25 15.84
N TYR A 87 3.73 2.25 16.80
CA TYR A 87 3.98 2.66 18.17
C TYR A 87 3.68 1.53 19.16
N LYS A 88 4.43 1.48 20.23
CA LYS A 88 4.26 0.46 21.30
C LYS A 88 2.86 0.49 21.92
N ASP A 89 2.29 1.68 22.12
CA ASP A 89 0.95 1.81 22.71
C ASP A 89 -0.14 1.34 21.76
N GLN A 90 0.02 1.56 20.45
CA GLN A 90 -0.85 1.00 19.43
C GLN A 90 -0.81 -0.54 19.48
N SER A 91 0.40 -1.13 19.58
CA SER A 91 0.57 -2.58 19.72
C SER A 91 -0.11 -3.13 20.96
N LYS A 92 0.13 -2.51 22.13
CA LYS A 92 -0.48 -2.93 23.40
C LYS A 92 -2.00 -2.92 23.33
N ASN A 93 -2.58 -1.85 22.76
CA ASN A 93 -4.04 -1.71 22.63
C ASN A 93 -4.62 -2.77 21.70
N LEU A 94 -4.00 -3.01 20.54
CA LEU A 94 -4.43 -4.04 19.60
C LEU A 94 -4.33 -5.44 20.19
N LYS A 95 -3.25 -5.74 20.93
CA LYS A 95 -3.10 -7.02 21.63
C LYS A 95 -4.17 -7.22 22.70
N LYS A 96 -4.53 -6.16 23.46
CA LYS A 96 -5.61 -6.21 24.45
C LYS A 96 -6.96 -6.50 23.80
N ILE A 97 -7.23 -5.97 22.61
CA ILE A 97 -8.52 -6.12 21.93
C ILE A 97 -8.63 -7.47 21.21
N PHE A 98 -7.59 -7.91 20.54
CA PHE A 98 -7.64 -9.05 19.59
C PHE A 98 -6.90 -10.30 20.08
N GLY A 99 -6.09 -10.20 21.13
CA GLY A 99 -5.37 -11.34 21.69
C GLY A 99 -4.50 -12.04 20.63
N ASP A 100 -4.62 -13.36 20.57
CA ASP A 100 -3.86 -14.22 19.65
C ASP A 100 -4.49 -14.35 18.25
N ASN A 101 -5.62 -13.69 18.01
CA ASN A 101 -6.23 -13.65 16.67
C ASN A 101 -5.44 -12.81 15.67
N ILE A 102 -4.43 -12.05 16.13
CA ILE A 102 -3.52 -11.26 15.30
C ILE A 102 -2.07 -11.46 15.75
N SER A 103 -1.16 -11.48 14.79
CA SER A 103 0.28 -11.41 15.01
C SER A 103 0.75 -9.96 14.92
N LEU A 104 1.44 -9.45 15.94
CA LEU A 104 1.92 -8.07 15.96
C LEU A 104 3.40 -8.00 15.58
N LEU A 105 3.72 -7.19 14.58
CA LEU A 105 5.09 -6.83 14.24
C LEU A 105 5.38 -5.42 14.80
N SER A 106 6.19 -5.38 15.87
CA SER A 106 6.60 -4.14 16.53
C SER A 106 8.08 -3.80 16.29
N LYS A 107 8.84 -4.71 15.71
CA LYS A 107 10.24 -4.49 15.34
C LYS A 107 10.35 -3.96 13.92
N PRO A 108 11.38 -3.15 13.62
CA PRO A 108 11.67 -2.77 12.24
C PRO A 108 11.86 -4.01 11.37
N VAL A 109 11.13 -4.08 10.26
CA VAL A 109 11.23 -5.15 9.28
C VAL A 109 11.51 -4.56 7.91
N ASN A 110 12.19 -5.32 7.07
CA ASN A 110 12.35 -4.94 5.68
C ASN A 110 10.98 -5.00 5.00
N GLY A 111 10.41 -3.83 4.68
CA GLY A 111 9.07 -3.73 4.09
C GLY A 111 8.93 -4.49 2.79
N LYS A 112 9.99 -4.58 1.97
CA LYS A 112 9.98 -5.31 0.70
C LYS A 112 9.92 -6.83 0.91
N GLU A 113 10.69 -7.35 1.86
CA GLU A 113 10.65 -8.77 2.23
C GLU A 113 9.29 -9.15 2.80
N LEU A 114 8.74 -8.30 3.66
CA LEU A 114 7.41 -8.50 4.22
C LEU A 114 6.35 -8.56 3.11
N LEU A 115 6.37 -7.59 2.19
CA LEU A 115 5.43 -7.55 1.07
C LEU A 115 5.55 -8.75 0.12
N ASN A 116 6.71 -9.38 -0.02
CA ASN A 116 6.86 -10.57 -0.86
C ASN A 116 6.14 -11.80 -0.31
N ASN A 117 5.90 -11.84 0.98
CA ASN A 117 5.39 -13.02 1.68
C ASN A 117 3.89 -12.94 2.02
N ILE A 118 3.18 -11.88 1.62
CA ILE A 118 1.76 -11.69 1.92
C ILE A 118 0.87 -11.96 0.70
N ASP A 119 -0.41 -12.21 0.96
CA ASP A 119 -1.45 -12.42 -0.06
C ASP A 119 -2.37 -11.23 -0.23
N CYS A 120 -2.55 -10.42 0.82
CA CYS A 120 -3.37 -9.22 0.79
C CYS A 120 -2.76 -8.15 1.70
N PHE A 121 -2.85 -6.90 1.30
CA PHE A 121 -2.40 -5.75 2.08
C PHE A 121 -3.54 -4.79 2.34
N ILE A 122 -3.67 -4.35 3.59
CA ILE A 122 -4.61 -3.32 4.01
C ILE A 122 -3.82 -2.21 4.69
N GLY A 123 -3.83 -1.03 4.10
CA GLY A 123 -3.05 0.09 4.61
C GLY A 123 -3.83 1.39 4.70
N SER A 124 -3.33 2.31 5.49
CA SER A 124 -3.93 3.64 5.68
C SER A 124 -3.57 4.65 4.58
N GLY A 125 -2.87 4.22 3.55
CA GLY A 125 -2.27 5.07 2.51
C GLY A 125 -0.74 5.13 2.64
N GLY A 126 -0.10 6.00 1.85
CA GLY A 126 1.35 6.21 1.86
C GLY A 126 2.14 5.19 1.03
N THR A 127 3.47 5.20 1.22
CA THR A 127 4.43 4.52 0.35
C THR A 127 4.20 3.01 0.30
N MET A 128 4.04 2.36 1.44
CA MET A 128 3.86 0.90 1.49
C MET A 128 2.57 0.44 0.81
N THR A 129 1.49 1.24 0.87
CA THR A 129 0.25 0.97 0.13
C THR A 129 0.48 1.04 -1.38
N ALA A 130 1.25 2.03 -1.84
CA ALA A 130 1.61 2.18 -3.24
C ALA A 130 2.52 1.03 -3.71
N GLU A 131 3.56 0.70 -2.94
CA GLU A 131 4.49 -0.40 -3.22
C GLU A 131 3.76 -1.73 -3.32
N SER A 132 2.89 -2.05 -2.37
CA SER A 132 2.08 -3.27 -2.37
C SER A 132 1.24 -3.39 -3.64
N GLY A 133 0.50 -2.33 -4.01
CA GLY A 133 -0.30 -2.31 -5.23
C GLY A 133 0.54 -2.48 -6.49
N LEU A 134 1.70 -1.82 -6.59
CA LEU A 134 2.62 -1.90 -7.72
C LEU A 134 3.35 -3.23 -7.83
N LEU A 135 3.51 -3.97 -6.73
CA LEU A 135 3.95 -5.38 -6.73
C LEU A 135 2.85 -6.33 -7.24
N GLY A 136 1.63 -5.82 -7.46
CA GLY A 136 0.48 -6.61 -7.89
C GLY A 136 -0.14 -7.43 -6.76
N ILE A 137 0.15 -7.08 -5.52
CA ILE A 137 -0.51 -7.65 -4.35
C ILE A 137 -1.91 -7.03 -4.24
N PRO A 138 -2.97 -7.81 -3.99
CA PRO A 138 -4.28 -7.27 -3.66
C PRO A 138 -4.18 -6.26 -2.51
N THR A 139 -4.48 -5.00 -2.80
CA THR A 139 -4.23 -3.89 -1.87
C THR A 139 -5.49 -3.06 -1.66
N ILE A 140 -5.83 -2.84 -0.41
CA ILE A 140 -6.96 -2.00 0.01
C ILE A 140 -6.41 -0.82 0.81
N SER A 141 -6.79 0.40 0.42
CA SER A 141 -6.48 1.61 1.18
C SER A 141 -7.68 2.04 2.02
N LEU A 142 -7.41 2.35 3.28
CA LEU A 142 -8.36 2.92 4.24
C LEU A 142 -8.46 4.46 4.12
N ASN A 143 -7.68 5.05 3.20
CA ASN A 143 -7.70 6.49 2.88
C ASN A 143 -7.57 7.40 4.12
N ALA A 144 -6.66 7.08 5.02
CA ALA A 144 -6.46 7.89 6.23
C ALA A 144 -6.02 9.32 5.89
N VAL A 145 -5.17 9.47 4.85
CA VAL A 145 -4.72 10.75 4.32
C VAL A 145 -4.85 10.72 2.79
N PRO A 146 -5.85 11.40 2.21
CA PRO A 146 -6.01 11.51 0.76
C PRO A 146 -4.77 12.13 0.13
N ASN A 147 -4.28 11.52 -0.96
CA ASN A 147 -3.15 12.04 -1.72
C ASN A 147 -3.26 11.68 -3.20
N ARG A 148 -2.61 12.46 -4.06
CA ARG A 148 -2.68 12.32 -5.52
C ARG A 148 -2.13 10.99 -6.03
N ILE A 149 -1.13 10.42 -5.37
CA ILE A 149 -0.55 9.11 -5.75
C ILE A 149 -1.58 8.01 -5.52
N GLU A 150 -2.25 8.03 -4.39
CA GLU A 150 -3.30 7.06 -4.07
C GLU A 150 -4.48 7.20 -5.03
N GLU A 151 -4.94 8.43 -5.30
CA GLU A 151 -6.01 8.69 -6.28
C GLU A 151 -5.66 8.14 -7.66
N PHE A 152 -4.43 8.36 -8.11
CA PHE A 152 -3.93 7.81 -9.35
C PHE A 152 -3.98 6.27 -9.38
N LEU A 153 -3.50 5.62 -8.31
CA LEU A 153 -3.49 4.15 -8.22
C LEU A 153 -4.90 3.57 -8.16
N VAL A 154 -5.84 4.25 -7.49
CA VAL A 154 -7.26 3.88 -7.47
C VAL A 154 -7.87 4.05 -8.87
N LYS A 155 -7.66 5.18 -9.54
CA LYS A 155 -8.12 5.44 -10.92
C LYS A 155 -7.56 4.40 -11.90
N LYS A 156 -6.31 4.00 -11.71
CA LYS A 156 -5.68 2.92 -12.47
C LYS A 156 -6.14 1.52 -12.02
N ARG A 157 -7.02 1.39 -11.03
CA ARG A 157 -7.48 0.10 -10.47
C ARG A 157 -6.31 -0.82 -10.06
N ILE A 158 -5.25 -0.23 -9.54
CA ILE A 158 -4.11 -0.94 -8.95
C ILE A 158 -4.42 -1.28 -7.50
N ILE A 159 -5.04 -0.33 -6.77
CA ILE A 159 -5.53 -0.51 -5.41
C ILE A 159 -7.03 -0.23 -5.34
N VAL A 160 -7.67 -0.72 -4.30
CA VAL A 160 -9.07 -0.42 -3.96
C VAL A 160 -9.07 0.51 -2.75
N ARG A 161 -9.97 1.52 -2.75
CA ARG A 161 -10.20 2.39 -1.60
C ARG A 161 -11.53 2.03 -0.95
N SER A 162 -11.51 1.75 0.35
CA SER A 162 -12.73 1.51 1.11
C SER A 162 -12.50 1.67 2.61
N GLU A 163 -13.48 2.27 3.30
CA GLU A 163 -13.58 2.30 4.77
C GLU A 163 -14.73 1.41 5.27
N ASN A 164 -15.47 0.77 4.38
CA ASN A 164 -16.60 -0.11 4.73
C ASN A 164 -16.10 -1.52 5.03
N PRO A 165 -16.26 -2.04 6.27
CA PRO A 165 -15.74 -3.35 6.67
C PRO A 165 -16.27 -4.51 5.79
N ASN A 166 -17.56 -4.50 5.43
CA ASN A 166 -18.13 -5.55 4.60
C ASN A 166 -17.61 -5.54 3.16
N ARG A 167 -17.35 -4.35 2.60
CA ARG A 167 -16.73 -4.24 1.28
C ARG A 167 -15.28 -4.70 1.32
N ILE A 168 -14.53 -4.33 2.36
CA ILE A 168 -13.15 -4.76 2.57
C ILE A 168 -13.10 -6.29 2.66
N SER A 169 -13.96 -6.91 3.45
CA SER A 169 -14.04 -8.37 3.57
C SER A 169 -14.30 -9.05 2.24
N ARG A 170 -15.25 -8.56 1.44
CA ARG A 170 -15.50 -9.09 0.09
C ARG A 170 -14.30 -8.98 -0.85
N GLU A 171 -13.61 -7.83 -0.84
CA GLU A 171 -12.40 -7.62 -1.66
C GLU A 171 -11.27 -8.58 -1.24
N ILE A 172 -11.09 -8.83 0.07
CA ILE A 172 -10.13 -9.81 0.58
C ILE A 172 -10.51 -11.21 0.08
N GLN A 173 -11.76 -11.63 0.30
CA GLN A 173 -12.25 -12.95 -0.10
C GLN A 173 -12.01 -13.23 -1.59
N GLN A 174 -12.39 -12.29 -2.45
CA GLN A 174 -12.16 -12.42 -3.89
C GLN A 174 -10.67 -12.49 -4.23
N SER A 175 -9.86 -11.73 -3.52
CA SER A 175 -8.42 -11.65 -3.75
C SER A 175 -7.65 -12.89 -3.27
N LEU A 176 -8.12 -13.57 -2.23
CA LEU A 176 -7.48 -14.77 -1.71
C LEU A 176 -7.86 -16.03 -2.49
N ASN A 177 -9.10 -16.08 -3.03
CA ASN A 177 -9.67 -17.30 -3.60
C ASN A 177 -9.70 -17.33 -5.14
N ASN A 178 -9.43 -16.21 -5.81
CA ASN A 178 -9.53 -16.12 -7.26
C ASN A 178 -8.16 -15.87 -7.92
N LEU A 179 -7.52 -16.96 -8.39
CA LEU A 179 -6.23 -16.92 -9.07
C LEU A 179 -6.23 -16.04 -10.33
N GLN A 180 -7.35 -15.97 -11.06
CA GLN A 180 -7.45 -15.12 -12.25
C GLN A 180 -7.42 -13.63 -11.89
N ILE A 181 -8.10 -13.25 -10.81
CA ILE A 181 -8.06 -11.87 -10.31
C ILE A 181 -6.62 -11.50 -9.89
N ILE A 182 -5.94 -12.39 -9.17
CA ILE A 182 -4.55 -12.19 -8.75
C ILE A 182 -3.64 -12.02 -9.97
N LYS A 183 -3.75 -12.90 -10.97
CA LYS A 183 -2.95 -12.81 -12.21
C LYS A 183 -3.20 -11.51 -12.96
N LYS A 184 -4.46 -11.10 -13.12
CA LYS A 184 -4.84 -9.82 -13.77
C LYS A 184 -4.28 -8.61 -13.01
N LYS A 185 -4.34 -8.60 -11.68
CA LYS A 185 -3.77 -7.51 -10.85
C LYS A 185 -2.24 -7.44 -11.03
N LYS A 186 -1.54 -8.58 -10.98
CA LYS A 186 -0.08 -8.64 -11.19
C LYS A 186 0.32 -8.14 -12.58
N GLU A 187 -0.37 -8.58 -13.62
CA GLU A 187 -0.08 -8.15 -14.99
C GLU A 187 -0.29 -6.65 -15.17
N LYS A 188 -1.38 -6.12 -14.62
CA LYS A 188 -1.71 -4.70 -14.67
C LYS A 188 -0.68 -3.85 -13.96
N ALA A 189 -0.27 -4.25 -12.75
CA ALA A 189 0.79 -3.59 -11.99
C ALA A 189 2.11 -3.62 -12.76
N ARG A 190 2.50 -4.77 -13.32
CA ARG A 190 3.70 -4.91 -14.13
C ARG A 190 3.70 -3.99 -15.34
N LYS A 191 2.59 -3.92 -16.09
CA LYS A 191 2.45 -3.02 -17.25
C LYS A 191 2.58 -1.55 -16.84
N LEU A 192 1.97 -1.16 -15.71
CA LEU A 192 2.08 0.20 -15.20
C LEU A 192 3.51 0.55 -14.80
N VAL A 193 4.18 -0.30 -14.02
CA VAL A 193 5.59 -0.09 -13.59
C VAL A 193 6.52 -0.05 -14.79
N ALA A 194 6.31 -0.90 -15.80
CA ALA A 194 7.11 -0.89 -17.03
C ALA A 194 6.97 0.41 -17.82
N SER A 195 5.81 1.11 -17.70
CA SER A 195 5.58 2.40 -18.37
C SER A 195 6.22 3.59 -17.65
N PHE A 196 6.77 3.40 -16.46
CA PHE A 196 7.41 4.49 -15.71
C PHE A 196 8.77 4.84 -16.31
N GLU A 197 9.02 6.13 -16.43
CA GLU A 197 10.31 6.69 -16.76
C GLU A 197 11.29 6.51 -15.60
N ASP A 198 12.57 6.51 -15.88
CA ASP A 198 13.62 6.60 -14.88
C ASP A 198 13.89 8.08 -14.57
N PRO A 199 13.58 8.56 -13.36
CA PRO A 199 13.79 9.96 -12.99
C PRO A 199 15.25 10.39 -13.11
N TYR A 200 16.19 9.48 -12.84
CA TYR A 200 17.61 9.75 -12.96
C TYR A 200 18.02 10.02 -14.42
N GLN A 201 17.51 9.23 -15.36
CA GLN A 201 17.77 9.47 -16.79
C GLN A 201 17.13 10.77 -17.28
N VAL A 202 15.94 11.11 -16.78
CA VAL A 202 15.30 12.40 -17.08
C VAL A 202 16.15 13.56 -16.57
N LEU A 203 16.65 13.48 -15.33
CA LEU A 203 17.53 14.48 -14.73
C LEU A 203 18.82 14.64 -15.53
N LEU A 204 19.54 13.56 -15.84
CA LEU A 204 20.77 13.59 -16.63
C LEU A 204 20.58 14.23 -18.00
N LYS A 205 19.47 13.89 -18.68
CA LYS A 205 19.13 14.47 -19.98
C LYS A 205 18.95 15.99 -19.88
N THR A 206 18.23 16.43 -18.83
CA THR A 206 18.00 17.86 -18.61
C THR A 206 19.29 18.60 -18.31
N MET A 207 20.14 18.07 -17.44
CA MET A 207 21.44 18.69 -17.11
C MET A 207 22.36 18.83 -18.32
N ARG A 208 22.27 17.95 -19.30
CA ARG A 208 23.06 18.02 -20.55
C ARG A 208 22.47 19.02 -21.56
N SER A 209 21.25 19.48 -21.35
CA SER A 209 20.57 20.46 -22.22
C SER A 209 20.59 21.89 -21.67
N LEU A 210 21.15 22.09 -20.49
CA LEU A 210 21.48 23.40 -19.88
C LEU A 210 22.88 23.86 -20.32
#